data_d15916e1ee33742dc54a66ed8a626845
#
_entry.id   d15916e1ee33742dc54a66ed8a626845
#
_cell.length_a   1.000
_cell.length_b   1.000
_cell.length_c   1.000
_cell.angle_alpha   90.00
_cell.angle_beta   90.00
_cell.angle_gamma   90.00
#
_symmetry.space_group_name_H-M   'P 1'
#
loop_
_entity.id
_entity.type
_entity.pdbx_description
1 polymer ?
#
loop_
_entity_poly.entity_id
_entity_poly.type
_entity_poly.pdbx_seq_one_letter_code
_entity_poly.pdbx_strand_id
1 'polypeptide(L)'
;MDVSNDDTFLATDEYALAKARQENLLFNSGSSNWTVIRPYITYNVERLQLGTIEKNVWLYRALHGRNVPLPKDVACHQTTMTCGGDVAQAIADLVGNKRAYGEVLNLTGTQHMEWWEVWKIYSRVLQEHAGITSKLYQPEDSSGICKVMENEYQVRYDRLFDRTFDNSKLLSICPDLSFVSMEEGLTMCLRKFIKKPSWKGTFGCGVEAYLNRQTGEKTKLSELDSIATKLRYLGYRWMPGIVNILKGR
;
A
#
# COMPACT_ATOMS: atom_id res chain seq x y z
N MET A 1 -19.11 1.46 -4.01
CA MET A 1 -18.52 2.68 -4.61
C MET A 1 -18.98 2.76 -6.06
N ASP A 2 -19.67 3.80 -6.40
CA ASP A 2 -20.14 3.99 -7.77
C ASP A 2 -19.20 4.97 -8.50
N VAL A 3 -18.45 4.48 -9.48
CA VAL A 3 -17.56 5.27 -10.32
C VAL A 3 -18.14 5.55 -11.69
N SER A 4 -19.42 5.18 -11.90
CA SER A 4 -20.10 5.24 -13.22
C SER A 4 -20.20 6.65 -13.81
N ASN A 5 -20.07 7.68 -12.97
CA ASN A 5 -20.21 9.09 -13.35
C ASN A 5 -18.85 9.84 -13.44
N ASP A 6 -17.70 9.14 -13.31
CA ASP A 6 -16.38 9.75 -13.51
C ASP A 6 -15.79 9.34 -14.86
N ASP A 7 -16.24 10.03 -15.91
CA ASP A 7 -15.78 9.76 -17.29
C ASP A 7 -14.27 9.91 -17.44
N THR A 8 -13.66 10.82 -16.68
CA THR A 8 -12.21 11.02 -16.70
C THR A 8 -11.48 9.80 -16.15
N PHE A 9 -11.94 9.26 -15.02
CA PHE A 9 -11.40 8.02 -14.46
C PHE A 9 -11.64 6.83 -15.41
N LEU A 10 -12.86 6.67 -15.90
CA LEU A 10 -13.24 5.56 -16.78
C LEU A 10 -12.49 5.55 -18.11
N ALA A 11 -12.03 6.71 -18.60
CA ALA A 11 -11.20 6.82 -19.80
C ALA A 11 -9.72 6.45 -19.57
N THR A 12 -9.30 6.20 -18.32
CA THR A 12 -7.91 5.83 -18.00
C THR A 12 -7.66 4.34 -18.14
N ASP A 13 -6.37 3.97 -18.17
CA ASP A 13 -5.89 2.60 -17.96
C ASP A 13 -5.47 2.35 -16.50
N GLU A 14 -6.16 3.00 -15.56
CA GLU A 14 -5.90 2.79 -14.14
C GLU A 14 -6.02 1.30 -13.78
N TYR A 15 -5.18 0.86 -12.85
CA TYR A 15 -5.00 -0.57 -12.52
C TYR A 15 -6.32 -1.30 -12.22
N ALA A 16 -7.22 -0.69 -11.45
CA ALA A 16 -8.48 -1.33 -11.07
C ALA A 16 -9.41 -1.53 -12.28
N LEU A 17 -9.45 -0.54 -13.20
CA LEU A 17 -10.23 -0.65 -14.45
C LEU A 17 -9.64 -1.70 -15.39
N ALA A 18 -8.31 -1.74 -15.51
CA ALA A 18 -7.63 -2.77 -16.30
C ALA A 18 -7.96 -4.18 -15.78
N LYS A 19 -7.96 -4.36 -14.45
CA LYS A 19 -8.37 -5.64 -13.81
C LYS A 19 -9.83 -5.99 -14.06
N ALA A 20 -10.74 -5.04 -13.93
CA ALA A 20 -12.15 -5.27 -14.23
C ALA A 20 -12.39 -5.69 -15.70
N ARG A 21 -11.68 -5.04 -16.64
CA ARG A 21 -11.74 -5.43 -18.07
C ARG A 21 -11.21 -6.85 -18.29
N GLN A 22 -10.13 -7.26 -17.60
CA GLN A 22 -9.59 -8.62 -17.68
C GLN A 22 -10.57 -9.66 -17.14
N GLU A 23 -11.27 -9.38 -16.04
CA GLU A 23 -12.33 -10.26 -15.52
C GLU A 23 -13.47 -10.41 -16.53
N ASN A 24 -13.91 -9.32 -17.17
CA ASN A 24 -14.93 -9.37 -18.20
C ASN A 24 -14.56 -10.28 -19.39
N LEU A 25 -13.27 -10.33 -19.77
CA LEU A 25 -12.81 -11.27 -20.81
C LEU A 25 -12.96 -12.73 -20.38
N LEU A 26 -12.70 -13.05 -19.11
CA LEU A 26 -12.89 -14.40 -18.57
C LEU A 26 -14.39 -14.76 -18.51
N PHE A 27 -15.23 -13.85 -18.02
CA PHE A 27 -16.69 -14.07 -17.93
C PHE A 27 -17.32 -14.33 -19.30
N ASN A 28 -16.82 -13.68 -20.34
CA ASN A 28 -17.30 -13.81 -21.73
C ASN A 28 -16.58 -14.89 -22.52
N SER A 29 -15.64 -15.65 -21.93
CA SER A 29 -14.82 -16.65 -22.65
C SER A 29 -15.58 -17.93 -23.05
N GLY A 30 -16.77 -18.16 -22.48
CA GLY A 30 -17.48 -19.43 -22.63
C GLY A 30 -16.87 -20.62 -21.92
N SER A 31 -15.77 -20.42 -21.19
CA SER A 31 -15.06 -21.44 -20.39
C SER A 31 -15.38 -21.26 -18.91
N SER A 32 -15.37 -22.36 -18.15
CA SER A 32 -15.55 -22.33 -16.69
C SER A 32 -14.31 -22.85 -15.92
N ASN A 33 -13.22 -23.19 -16.61
CA ASN A 33 -12.02 -23.73 -15.98
C ASN A 33 -11.06 -22.64 -15.45
N TRP A 34 -11.59 -21.56 -14.97
CA TRP A 34 -10.87 -20.43 -14.38
C TRP A 34 -11.34 -20.15 -12.96
N THR A 35 -10.51 -19.48 -12.18
CA THR A 35 -10.86 -18.90 -10.88
C THR A 35 -10.28 -17.50 -10.83
N VAL A 36 -11.10 -16.51 -10.54
CA VAL A 36 -10.65 -15.15 -10.26
C VAL A 36 -10.40 -15.00 -8.78
N ILE A 37 -9.19 -14.59 -8.42
CA ILE A 37 -8.84 -14.24 -7.05
C ILE A 37 -8.68 -12.73 -6.94
N ARG A 38 -9.30 -12.12 -5.93
CA ARG A 38 -9.22 -10.70 -5.61
C ARG A 38 -8.52 -10.50 -4.27
N PRO A 39 -7.17 -10.56 -4.25
CA PRO A 39 -6.44 -10.17 -3.05
C PRO A 39 -6.59 -8.65 -2.88
N TYR A 40 -6.64 -8.20 -1.62
CA TYR A 40 -6.52 -6.78 -1.32
C TYR A 40 -5.06 -6.44 -0.97
N ILE A 41 -4.79 -5.65 0.04
CA ILE A 41 -3.40 -5.33 0.38
C ILE A 41 -2.67 -6.55 0.93
N THR A 42 -1.79 -7.13 0.11
CA THR A 42 -0.93 -8.23 0.53
C THR A 42 0.39 -7.66 1.06
N TYR A 43 0.77 -8.06 2.27
CA TYR A 43 2.01 -7.61 2.90
C TYR A 43 3.00 -8.75 3.12
N ASN A 44 4.26 -8.39 3.15
CA ASN A 44 5.38 -9.24 3.56
C ASN A 44 6.57 -8.34 3.98
N VAL A 45 7.74 -8.93 4.25
CA VAL A 45 8.95 -8.18 4.65
C VAL A 45 9.35 -7.12 3.61
N GLU A 46 9.12 -7.40 2.32
CA GLU A 46 9.46 -6.47 1.24
C GLU A 46 8.40 -5.40 1.00
N ARG A 47 7.17 -5.63 1.43
CA ARG A 47 6.05 -4.71 1.26
C ARG A 47 5.30 -4.50 2.57
N LEU A 48 5.53 -3.36 3.19
CA LEU A 48 4.83 -2.87 4.38
C LEU A 48 4.25 -1.50 4.04
N GLN A 49 2.93 -1.42 3.95
CA GLN A 49 2.23 -0.21 3.52
C GLN A 49 1.59 0.50 4.72
N LEU A 50 1.52 1.83 4.68
CA LEU A 50 0.79 2.67 5.61
C LEU A 50 -0.08 3.64 4.81
N GLY A 51 -1.40 3.47 4.83
CA GLY A 51 -2.29 4.19 3.92
C GLY A 51 -1.97 3.87 2.46
N THR A 52 -1.58 4.87 1.70
CA THR A 52 -1.10 4.73 0.31
C THR A 52 0.41 4.68 0.20
N ILE A 53 1.12 4.75 1.33
CA ILE A 53 2.55 5.03 1.37
C ILE A 53 3.31 3.73 1.63
N GLU A 54 4.20 3.37 0.72
CA GLU A 54 5.05 2.19 0.83
C GLU A 54 6.20 2.39 1.84
N LYS A 55 6.77 1.29 2.31
CA LYS A 55 7.85 1.28 3.31
C LYS A 55 9.05 2.17 2.95
N ASN A 56 9.36 2.28 1.67
CA ASN A 56 10.48 3.10 1.19
C ASN A 56 10.32 4.60 1.49
N VAL A 57 9.13 5.03 1.87
CA VAL A 57 8.86 6.39 2.32
C VAL A 57 8.62 6.43 3.82
N TRP A 58 7.55 5.81 4.31
CA TRP A 58 7.18 5.95 5.73
C TRP A 58 8.20 5.32 6.68
N LEU A 59 8.64 4.08 6.40
CA LEU A 59 9.58 3.38 7.27
C LEU A 59 11.00 3.95 7.14
N TYR A 60 11.40 4.35 5.93
CA TYR A 60 12.66 5.06 5.73
C TYR A 60 12.71 6.34 6.58
N ARG A 61 11.64 7.15 6.58
CA ARG A 61 11.54 8.36 7.41
C ARG A 61 11.61 8.04 8.89
N ALA A 62 10.85 7.03 9.35
CA ALA A 62 10.86 6.60 10.75
C ALA A 62 12.26 6.20 11.22
N LEU A 63 12.97 5.37 10.45
CA LEU A 63 14.33 4.91 10.78
C LEU A 63 15.37 6.03 10.77
N HIS A 64 15.08 7.16 10.13
CA HIS A 64 15.95 8.35 10.13
C HIS A 64 15.44 9.45 11.08
N GLY A 65 14.51 9.14 11.97
CA GLY A 65 14.00 10.07 13.00
C GLY A 65 13.12 11.19 12.43
N ARG A 66 12.59 11.03 11.23
CA ARG A 66 11.70 12.01 10.57
C ARG A 66 10.24 11.67 10.78
N ASN A 67 9.39 12.69 10.64
CA ASN A 67 7.94 12.52 10.74
C ASN A 67 7.40 11.60 9.64
N VAL A 68 6.56 10.64 10.05
CA VAL A 68 5.88 9.69 9.18
C VAL A 68 4.54 10.27 8.74
N PRO A 69 4.24 10.35 7.45
CA PRO A 69 2.97 10.89 7.00
C PRO A 69 1.84 9.87 7.16
N LEU A 70 0.74 10.29 7.78
CA LEU A 70 -0.53 9.58 7.82
C LEU A 70 -1.67 10.60 7.84
N PRO A 71 -2.25 10.99 6.69
CA PRO A 71 -3.34 11.94 6.61
C PRO A 71 -4.54 11.51 7.44
N LYS A 72 -5.25 12.47 8.05
CA LYS A 72 -6.38 12.19 8.94
C LYS A 72 -7.57 11.57 8.20
N ASP A 73 -7.82 12.02 6.97
CA ASP A 73 -8.88 11.50 6.10
C ASP A 73 -8.68 10.03 5.71
N VAL A 74 -7.44 9.55 5.68
CA VAL A 74 -7.11 8.13 5.45
C VAL A 74 -7.05 7.35 6.76
N ALA A 75 -6.53 7.97 7.82
CA ALA A 75 -6.23 7.30 9.10
C ALA A 75 -7.45 6.64 9.75
N CYS A 76 -8.63 7.20 9.59
CA CYS A 76 -9.90 6.76 10.19
C CYS A 76 -10.60 5.65 9.40
N HIS A 77 -10.14 5.32 8.19
CA HIS A 77 -10.76 4.28 7.39
C HIS A 77 -10.22 2.89 7.68
N GLN A 78 -11.13 1.91 7.61
CA GLN A 78 -10.80 0.50 7.79
C GLN A 78 -10.00 -0.04 6.60
N THR A 79 -9.05 -0.90 6.88
CA THR A 79 -8.28 -1.65 5.88
C THR A 79 -8.22 -3.13 6.24
N THR A 80 -8.18 -3.97 5.23
CA THR A 80 -7.86 -5.40 5.34
C THR A 80 -6.48 -5.63 4.75
N MET A 81 -5.57 -6.19 5.52
CA MET A 81 -4.23 -6.56 5.01
C MET A 81 -4.01 -8.05 5.25
N THR A 82 -3.49 -8.74 4.24
CA THR A 82 -3.32 -10.20 4.29
C THR A 82 -1.85 -10.58 4.14
N CYS A 83 -1.37 -11.49 4.97
CA CYS A 83 0.01 -11.98 4.88
C CYS A 83 0.25 -12.68 3.54
N GLY A 84 1.36 -12.36 2.88
CA GLY A 84 1.71 -12.94 1.58
C GLY A 84 1.89 -14.46 1.62
N GLY A 85 2.29 -15.02 2.76
CA GLY A 85 2.36 -16.47 2.94
C GLY A 85 0.98 -17.13 2.89
N ASP A 86 -0.01 -16.52 3.54
CA ASP A 86 -1.39 -17.03 3.56
C ASP A 86 -2.03 -16.92 2.16
N VAL A 87 -1.75 -15.82 1.46
CA VAL A 87 -2.20 -15.65 0.05
C VAL A 87 -1.61 -16.75 -0.83
N ALA A 88 -0.32 -17.05 -0.68
CA ALA A 88 0.35 -18.09 -1.46
C ALA A 88 -0.22 -19.47 -1.14
N GLN A 89 -0.48 -19.78 0.13
CA GLN A 89 -1.12 -21.03 0.55
C GLN A 89 -2.51 -21.16 -0.05
N ALA A 90 -3.35 -20.13 0.06
CA ALA A 90 -4.69 -20.13 -0.50
C ALA A 90 -4.68 -20.36 -2.02
N ILE A 91 -3.75 -19.76 -2.75
CA ILE A 91 -3.59 -20.00 -4.19
C ILE A 91 -3.23 -21.47 -4.45
N ALA A 92 -2.32 -22.04 -3.66
CA ALA A 92 -1.94 -23.46 -3.81
C ALA A 92 -3.13 -24.40 -3.59
N ASP A 93 -3.98 -24.12 -2.60
CA ASP A 93 -5.17 -24.92 -2.27
C ASP A 93 -6.29 -24.79 -3.33
N LEU A 94 -6.29 -23.69 -4.09
CA LEU A 94 -7.24 -23.47 -5.18
C LEU A 94 -6.81 -24.11 -6.50
N VAL A 95 -5.51 -24.37 -6.71
CA VAL A 95 -5.02 -24.97 -7.95
C VAL A 95 -5.58 -26.39 -8.12
N GLY A 96 -6.32 -26.62 -9.20
CA GLY A 96 -6.95 -27.93 -9.49
C GLY A 96 -8.20 -28.23 -8.65
N ASN A 97 -8.62 -27.33 -7.77
CA ASN A 97 -9.83 -27.48 -6.97
C ASN A 97 -11.07 -27.20 -7.84
N LYS A 98 -11.80 -28.24 -8.21
CA LYS A 98 -13.00 -28.11 -9.07
C LYS A 98 -14.10 -27.27 -8.46
N ARG A 99 -14.16 -27.11 -7.12
CA ARG A 99 -15.13 -26.25 -6.44
C ARG A 99 -14.86 -24.76 -6.67
N ALA A 100 -13.66 -24.43 -7.10
CA ALA A 100 -13.23 -23.06 -7.39
C ALA A 100 -13.44 -22.67 -8.87
N TYR A 101 -13.83 -23.62 -9.74
CA TYR A 101 -14.01 -23.34 -11.16
C TYR A 101 -15.19 -22.43 -11.42
N GLY A 102 -14.98 -21.39 -12.22
CA GLY A 102 -15.97 -20.36 -12.53
C GLY A 102 -16.25 -19.38 -11.38
N GLU A 103 -15.46 -19.43 -10.30
CA GLU A 103 -15.70 -18.66 -9.10
C GLU A 103 -14.85 -17.40 -9.02
N VAL A 104 -15.44 -16.36 -8.41
CA VAL A 104 -14.74 -15.12 -8.03
C VAL A 104 -14.63 -15.07 -6.52
N LEU A 105 -13.40 -15.03 -6.00
CA LEU A 105 -13.10 -15.18 -4.59
C LEU A 105 -12.35 -13.97 -4.04
N ASN A 106 -12.85 -13.38 -2.95
CA ASN A 106 -12.08 -12.43 -2.15
C ASN A 106 -11.02 -13.23 -1.37
N LEU A 107 -9.76 -13.09 -1.77
CA LEU A 107 -8.64 -13.77 -1.13
C LEU A 107 -8.01 -12.83 -0.10
N THR A 108 -8.69 -12.67 1.03
CA THR A 108 -8.30 -11.76 2.11
C THR A 108 -8.42 -12.47 3.46
N GLY A 109 -7.68 -12.01 4.45
CA GLY A 109 -7.92 -12.36 5.85
C GLY A 109 -9.30 -11.86 6.31
N THR A 110 -9.73 -12.34 7.48
CA THR A 110 -11.03 -11.99 8.09
C THR A 110 -10.97 -10.71 8.91
N GLN A 111 -9.77 -10.26 9.29
CA GLN A 111 -9.57 -9.10 10.14
C GLN A 111 -9.45 -7.81 9.32
N HIS A 112 -9.98 -6.74 9.91
CA HIS A 112 -9.83 -5.38 9.44
C HIS A 112 -9.55 -4.46 10.63
N MET A 113 -8.90 -3.35 10.39
CA MET A 113 -8.61 -2.32 11.39
C MET A 113 -8.41 -0.97 10.72
N GLU A 114 -8.51 0.11 11.47
CA GLU A 114 -8.18 1.44 10.95
C GLU A 114 -6.71 1.58 10.59
N TRP A 115 -6.38 2.43 9.62
CA TRP A 115 -4.98 2.74 9.32
C TRP A 115 -4.24 3.33 10.51
N TRP A 116 -4.96 4.01 11.40
CA TRP A 116 -4.44 4.46 12.68
C TRP A 116 -3.97 3.31 13.57
N GLU A 117 -4.67 2.19 13.59
CA GLU A 117 -4.28 1.01 14.37
C GLU A 117 -3.09 0.30 13.73
N VAL A 118 -3.03 0.22 12.40
CA VAL A 118 -1.83 -0.24 11.67
C VAL A 118 -0.61 0.58 12.06
N TRP A 119 -0.76 1.92 12.13
CA TRP A 119 0.31 2.79 12.61
C TRP A 119 0.74 2.48 14.04
N LYS A 120 -0.18 2.27 14.96
CA LYS A 120 0.14 1.90 16.36
C LYS A 120 0.97 0.63 16.42
N ILE A 121 0.63 -0.40 15.64
CA ILE A 121 1.41 -1.64 15.54
C ILE A 121 2.83 -1.32 15.08
N TYR A 122 3.00 -0.59 13.99
CA TYR A 122 4.33 -0.23 13.47
C TYR A 122 5.13 0.61 14.45
N SER A 123 4.52 1.60 15.06
CA SER A 123 5.18 2.47 16.05
C SER A 123 5.66 1.70 17.27
N ARG A 124 4.84 0.78 17.79
CA ARG A 124 5.23 -0.11 18.89
C ARG A 124 6.42 -0.98 18.51
N VAL A 125 6.37 -1.63 17.35
CA VAL A 125 7.47 -2.50 16.88
C VAL A 125 8.77 -1.72 16.68
N LEU A 126 8.70 -0.50 16.15
CA LEU A 126 9.87 0.38 16.00
C LEU A 126 10.46 0.75 17.36
N GLN A 127 9.63 1.07 18.34
CA GLN A 127 10.09 1.38 19.69
C GLN A 127 10.74 0.18 20.36
N GLU A 128 10.10 -0.98 20.33
CA GLU A 128 10.58 -2.20 21.00
C GLU A 128 11.84 -2.82 20.36
N HIS A 129 11.95 -2.75 19.05
CA HIS A 129 12.99 -3.48 18.31
C HIS A 129 14.07 -2.61 17.66
N ALA A 130 13.85 -1.30 17.59
CA ALA A 130 14.84 -0.35 17.06
C ALA A 130 15.08 0.84 18.02
N GLY A 131 14.36 0.95 19.14
CA GLY A 131 14.50 2.07 20.07
C GLY A 131 14.02 3.40 19.49
N ILE A 132 13.17 3.37 18.45
CA ILE A 132 12.74 4.55 17.71
C ILE A 132 11.36 4.96 18.17
N THR A 133 11.25 6.16 18.72
CA THR A 133 9.96 6.84 18.93
C THR A 133 9.58 7.60 17.67
N SER A 134 8.65 7.03 16.90
CA SER A 134 8.22 7.62 15.64
C SER A 134 7.27 8.79 15.87
N LYS A 135 7.44 9.84 15.08
CA LYS A 135 6.56 11.03 15.06
C LYS A 135 5.66 10.99 13.85
N LEU A 136 4.45 11.51 13.97
CA LEU A 136 3.52 11.64 12.86
C LEU A 136 3.48 13.07 12.29
N TYR A 137 3.35 13.15 10.98
CA TYR A 137 2.84 14.30 10.26
C TYR A 137 1.42 13.93 9.77
N GLN A 138 0.41 14.59 10.33
CA GLN A 138 -1.00 14.31 10.07
C GLN A 138 -1.68 15.53 9.44
N PRO A 139 -1.54 15.74 8.11
CA PRO A 139 -2.36 16.73 7.43
C PRO A 139 -3.84 16.36 7.51
N GLU A 140 -4.73 17.36 7.40
CA GLU A 140 -6.18 17.16 7.46
C GLU A 140 -6.65 16.24 6.33
N ASP A 141 -6.06 16.40 5.13
CA ASP A 141 -6.37 15.61 3.96
C ASP A 141 -5.12 15.06 3.25
N SER A 142 -5.36 14.07 2.40
CA SER A 142 -4.33 13.35 1.64
C SER A 142 -3.94 14.02 0.31
N SER A 143 -4.64 15.08 -0.12
CA SER A 143 -4.53 15.66 -1.48
C SER A 143 -3.11 16.06 -1.88
N GLY A 144 -2.38 16.73 -0.97
CA GLY A 144 -1.01 17.17 -1.22
C GLY A 144 -0.03 16.01 -1.42
N ILE A 145 -0.20 14.93 -0.68
CA ILE A 145 0.62 13.71 -0.81
C ILE A 145 0.26 12.97 -2.09
N CYS A 146 -1.04 12.82 -2.36
CA CYS A 146 -1.55 12.16 -3.57
C CYS A 146 -1.03 12.81 -4.84
N LYS A 147 -1.06 14.14 -4.90
CA LYS A 147 -0.56 14.90 -6.05
C LYS A 147 0.91 14.60 -6.35
N VAL A 148 1.73 14.49 -5.31
CA VAL A 148 3.17 14.20 -5.48
C VAL A 148 3.43 12.74 -5.81
N MET A 149 2.58 11.84 -5.29
CA MET A 149 2.68 10.39 -5.54
C MET A 149 1.97 9.94 -6.82
N GLU A 150 1.15 10.83 -7.44
CA GLU A 150 0.36 10.52 -8.64
C GLU A 150 -0.56 9.31 -8.46
N ASN A 151 -1.17 9.21 -7.28
CA ASN A 151 -2.05 8.12 -6.92
C ASN A 151 -3.45 8.60 -6.48
N GLU A 152 -3.92 9.69 -7.06
CA GLU A 152 -5.17 10.34 -6.68
C GLU A 152 -6.38 9.39 -6.78
N TYR A 153 -6.49 8.61 -7.85
CA TYR A 153 -7.58 7.65 -8.02
C TYR A 153 -7.54 6.51 -6.98
N GLN A 154 -6.35 6.04 -6.62
CA GLN A 154 -6.20 5.04 -5.56
C GLN A 154 -6.70 5.58 -4.21
N VAL A 155 -6.47 6.85 -3.93
CA VAL A 155 -6.98 7.46 -2.69
C VAL A 155 -8.47 7.69 -2.78
N ARG A 156 -8.92 8.40 -3.81
CA ARG A 156 -10.33 8.77 -4.01
C ARG A 156 -11.27 7.57 -4.04
N TYR A 157 -10.89 6.49 -4.74
CA TYR A 157 -11.76 5.34 -4.97
C TYR A 157 -11.41 4.11 -4.14
N ASP A 158 -10.43 4.20 -3.26
CA ASP A 158 -10.06 3.08 -2.40
C ASP A 158 -9.78 3.51 -0.95
N ARG A 159 -8.78 4.35 -0.68
CA ARG A 159 -8.33 4.63 0.69
C ARG A 159 -9.26 5.52 1.52
N LEU A 160 -10.16 6.26 0.89
CA LEU A 160 -11.21 7.05 1.55
C LEU A 160 -12.51 6.25 1.76
N PHE A 161 -12.41 4.93 1.80
CA PHE A 161 -13.52 4.02 2.10
C PHE A 161 -13.08 2.92 3.05
N ASP A 162 -14.01 2.43 3.85
CA ASP A 162 -13.78 1.24 4.66
C ASP A 162 -13.66 0.01 3.77
N ARG A 163 -12.53 -0.68 3.90
CA ARG A 163 -12.19 -1.86 3.12
C ARG A 163 -12.25 -3.10 3.97
N THR A 164 -13.47 -3.56 4.16
CA THR A 164 -13.78 -4.83 4.80
C THR A 164 -14.30 -5.80 3.74
N PHE A 165 -13.86 -7.04 3.78
CA PHE A 165 -14.18 -8.03 2.75
C PHE A 165 -14.78 -9.28 3.37
N ASP A 166 -15.85 -9.78 2.76
CA ASP A 166 -16.38 -11.11 3.03
C ASP A 166 -15.57 -12.15 2.22
N ASN A 167 -14.92 -13.06 2.92
CA ASN A 167 -14.18 -14.18 2.36
C ASN A 167 -14.85 -15.54 2.63
N SER A 168 -16.10 -15.55 3.09
CA SER A 168 -16.85 -16.76 3.45
C SER A 168 -16.92 -17.77 2.31
N LYS A 169 -17.07 -17.30 1.05
CA LYS A 169 -17.03 -18.17 -0.13
C LYS A 169 -15.67 -18.87 -0.27
N LEU A 170 -14.55 -18.18 -0.09
CA LEU A 170 -13.23 -18.80 -0.11
C LEU A 170 -13.11 -19.88 0.97
N LEU A 171 -13.50 -19.56 2.21
CA LEU A 171 -13.45 -20.51 3.31
C LEU A 171 -14.39 -21.71 3.13
N SER A 172 -15.51 -21.52 2.44
CA SER A 172 -16.38 -22.65 2.10
C SER A 172 -15.74 -23.62 1.11
N ILE A 173 -14.86 -23.15 0.23
CA ILE A 173 -14.12 -23.94 -0.77
C ILE A 173 -12.86 -24.56 -0.14
N CYS A 174 -12.16 -23.81 0.70
CA CYS A 174 -10.93 -24.20 1.40
C CYS A 174 -11.14 -24.11 2.92
N PRO A 175 -11.84 -25.05 3.56
CA PRO A 175 -12.25 -24.96 4.97
C PRO A 175 -11.06 -25.04 5.96
N ASP A 176 -9.94 -25.63 5.55
CA ASP A 176 -8.75 -25.75 6.39
C ASP A 176 -7.82 -24.52 6.30
N LEU A 177 -8.16 -23.54 5.46
CA LEU A 177 -7.39 -22.32 5.29
C LEU A 177 -7.50 -21.43 6.53
N SER A 178 -6.36 -21.03 7.05
CA SER A 178 -6.27 -20.09 8.18
C SER A 178 -5.41 -18.89 7.79
N PHE A 179 -5.67 -17.76 8.42
CA PHE A 179 -4.94 -16.51 8.19
C PHE A 179 -4.27 -16.04 9.48
N VAL A 180 -3.00 -15.68 9.38
CA VAL A 180 -2.30 -14.99 10.47
C VAL A 180 -3.01 -13.67 10.76
N SER A 181 -3.15 -13.31 12.04
CA SER A 181 -3.73 -12.02 12.40
C SER A 181 -2.93 -10.86 11.83
N MET A 182 -3.61 -9.74 11.51
CA MET A 182 -2.92 -8.56 10.99
C MET A 182 -1.83 -8.08 11.96
N GLU A 183 -2.12 -8.06 13.27
CA GLU A 183 -1.17 -7.63 14.28
C GLU A 183 0.08 -8.51 14.33
N GLU A 184 -0.08 -9.81 14.38
CA GLU A 184 1.05 -10.76 14.40
C GLU A 184 1.87 -10.70 13.11
N GLY A 185 1.22 -10.75 11.96
CA GLY A 185 1.88 -10.76 10.67
C GLY A 185 2.65 -9.47 10.38
N LEU A 186 2.03 -8.31 10.64
CA LEU A 186 2.71 -7.00 10.48
C LEU A 186 3.88 -6.86 11.45
N THR A 187 3.70 -7.27 12.73
CA THR A 187 4.77 -7.30 13.73
C THR A 187 5.93 -8.17 13.27
N MET A 188 5.65 -9.39 12.83
CA MET A 188 6.67 -10.33 12.37
C MET A 188 7.44 -9.79 11.16
N CYS A 189 6.74 -9.25 10.17
CA CYS A 189 7.37 -8.72 8.96
C CYS A 189 8.23 -7.49 9.26
N LEU A 190 7.75 -6.55 10.07
CA LEU A 190 8.53 -5.37 10.42
C LEU A 190 9.75 -5.72 11.28
N ARG A 191 9.62 -6.62 12.25
CA ARG A 191 10.78 -7.12 13.04
C ARG A 191 11.84 -7.77 12.15
N LYS A 192 11.45 -8.59 11.18
CA LYS A 192 12.37 -9.19 10.22
C LYS A 192 13.08 -8.12 9.39
N PHE A 193 12.34 -7.11 8.93
CA PHE A 193 12.92 -6.01 8.17
C PHE A 193 13.92 -5.20 9.00
N ILE A 194 13.60 -4.84 10.24
CA ILE A 194 14.51 -4.08 11.13
C ILE A 194 15.83 -4.82 11.34
N LYS A 195 15.79 -6.14 11.51
CA LYS A 195 17.01 -6.97 11.70
C LYS A 195 17.92 -7.00 10.47
N LYS A 196 17.35 -6.93 9.27
CA LYS A 196 18.09 -6.96 8.00
C LYS A 196 17.38 -6.07 6.99
N PRO A 197 17.56 -4.74 7.07
CA PRO A 197 16.91 -3.81 6.15
C PRO A 197 17.32 -4.08 4.70
N SER A 198 16.31 -4.14 3.83
CA SER A 198 16.46 -4.30 2.38
C SER A 198 15.60 -3.26 1.67
N TRP A 199 16.26 -2.30 1.04
CA TRP A 199 15.60 -1.24 0.30
C TRP A 199 15.58 -1.59 -1.18
N LYS A 200 14.44 -2.07 -1.67
CA LYS A 200 14.24 -2.33 -3.09
C LYS A 200 13.44 -1.19 -3.71
N GLY A 201 13.78 -0.82 -4.92
CA GLY A 201 13.10 0.24 -5.66
C GLY A 201 13.80 1.59 -5.60
N THR A 202 13.20 2.56 -6.28
CA THR A 202 13.76 3.91 -6.40
C THR A 202 13.40 4.73 -5.17
N PHE A 203 14.38 5.48 -4.66
CA PHE A 203 14.12 6.47 -3.62
C PHE A 203 13.15 7.55 -4.12
N GLY A 204 12.07 7.75 -3.39
CA GLY A 204 11.02 8.71 -3.75
C GLY A 204 11.40 10.16 -3.54
N CYS A 205 12.37 10.68 -4.31
CA CYS A 205 12.90 12.05 -4.13
C CYS A 205 11.80 13.12 -4.08
N GLY A 206 10.77 13.01 -4.91
CA GLY A 206 9.67 13.98 -4.96
C GLY A 206 8.86 14.01 -3.68
N VAL A 207 8.39 12.85 -3.23
CA VAL A 207 7.57 12.74 -2.01
C VAL A 207 8.40 13.05 -0.77
N GLU A 208 9.65 12.61 -0.69
CA GLU A 208 10.55 12.93 0.42
C GLU A 208 10.82 14.44 0.50
N ALA A 209 11.11 15.10 -0.62
CA ALA A 209 11.31 16.53 -0.67
C ALA A 209 10.04 17.32 -0.30
N TYR A 210 8.87 16.85 -0.76
CA TYR A 210 7.58 17.42 -0.38
C TYR A 210 7.37 17.33 1.14
N LEU A 211 7.47 16.13 1.70
CA LEU A 211 7.27 15.90 3.14
C LEU A 211 8.24 16.72 3.99
N ASN A 212 9.51 16.80 3.57
CA ASN A 212 10.49 17.63 4.26
C ASN A 212 10.16 19.14 4.22
N ARG A 213 9.49 19.63 3.17
CA ARG A 213 8.98 21.01 3.17
C ARG A 213 7.83 21.20 4.16
N GLN A 214 6.92 20.24 4.22
CA GLN A 214 5.76 20.29 5.11
C GLN A 214 6.15 20.22 6.59
N THR A 215 7.18 19.41 6.91
CA THR A 215 7.59 19.15 8.30
C THR A 215 8.78 20.01 8.77
N GLY A 216 9.38 20.81 7.91
CA GLY A 216 10.61 21.56 8.21
C GLY A 216 11.87 20.69 8.29
N GLU A 217 11.76 19.41 7.97
CA GLU A 217 12.86 18.44 8.06
C GLU A 217 13.77 18.45 6.84
N LYS A 218 14.87 17.69 6.91
CA LYS A 218 15.87 17.60 5.84
C LYS A 218 16.37 16.16 5.71
N THR A 219 16.55 15.68 4.49
CA THR A 219 17.30 14.46 4.19
C THR A 219 18.77 14.83 3.98
N LYS A 220 19.67 14.19 4.69
CA LYS A 220 21.12 14.41 4.52
C LYS A 220 21.55 13.86 3.17
N LEU A 221 22.38 14.59 2.43
CA LEU A 221 22.87 14.11 1.14
C LEU A 221 23.73 12.83 1.24
N SER A 222 24.29 12.54 2.42
CA SER A 222 24.98 11.27 2.68
C SER A 222 24.05 10.06 2.75
N GLU A 223 22.75 10.26 2.94
CA GLU A 223 21.74 9.20 2.92
C GLU A 223 21.34 8.78 1.49
N LEU A 224 21.74 9.56 0.48
CA LEU A 224 21.41 9.36 -0.91
C LEU A 224 22.58 8.73 -1.66
N ASP A 225 22.33 7.61 -2.29
CA ASP A 225 23.31 6.68 -2.85
C ASP A 225 24.01 7.16 -4.13
N SER A 226 23.42 8.08 -4.89
CA SER A 226 24.01 8.57 -6.14
C SER A 226 23.95 10.08 -6.30
N ILE A 227 24.84 10.64 -7.12
CA ILE A 227 24.84 12.06 -7.48
C ILE A 227 23.52 12.42 -8.15
N ALA A 228 23.00 11.56 -9.02
CA ALA A 228 21.73 11.78 -9.71
C ALA A 228 20.57 11.87 -8.72
N THR A 229 20.52 11.00 -7.70
CA THR A 229 19.52 11.03 -6.64
C THR A 229 19.62 12.31 -5.81
N LYS A 230 20.86 12.74 -5.47
CA LYS A 230 21.11 14.00 -4.75
C LYS A 230 20.60 15.22 -5.52
N LEU A 231 20.97 15.33 -6.79
CA LEU A 231 20.52 16.44 -7.65
C LEU A 231 19.00 16.45 -7.83
N ARG A 232 18.40 15.27 -8.04
CA ARG A 232 16.94 15.12 -8.14
C ARG A 232 16.23 15.54 -6.87
N TYR A 233 16.71 15.10 -5.69
CA TYR A 233 16.16 15.52 -4.41
C TYR A 233 16.27 17.03 -4.20
N LEU A 234 17.44 17.64 -4.46
CA LEU A 234 17.64 19.09 -4.34
C LEU A 234 16.72 19.88 -5.29
N GLY A 235 16.56 19.41 -6.52
CA GLY A 235 15.62 20.00 -7.48
C GLY A 235 14.20 20.01 -6.96
N TYR A 236 13.69 18.88 -6.50
CA TYR A 236 12.35 18.79 -5.89
C TYR A 236 12.24 19.59 -4.58
N ARG A 237 13.31 19.72 -3.81
CA ARG A 237 13.30 20.43 -2.54
C ARG A 237 13.20 21.95 -2.71
N TRP A 238 13.97 22.50 -3.63
CA TRP A 238 14.16 23.95 -3.76
C TRP A 238 13.51 24.56 -5.01
N MET A 239 13.32 23.77 -6.05
CA MET A 239 12.80 24.22 -7.34
C MET A 239 11.70 23.29 -7.88
N PRO A 240 10.66 22.94 -7.09
CA PRO A 240 9.65 21.97 -7.51
C PRO A 240 8.91 22.38 -8.78
N GLY A 241 8.66 23.68 -8.99
CA GLY A 241 8.01 24.20 -10.20
C GLY A 241 8.83 23.93 -11.46
N ILE A 242 10.15 24.15 -11.41
CA ILE A 242 11.05 23.91 -12.56
C ILE A 242 11.09 22.41 -12.87
N VAL A 243 11.20 21.55 -11.85
CA VAL A 243 11.23 20.10 -12.05
C VAL A 243 9.92 19.60 -12.67
N ASN A 244 8.77 20.16 -12.27
CA ASN A 244 7.48 19.80 -12.84
C ASN A 244 7.36 20.24 -14.30
N ILE A 245 7.80 21.45 -14.64
CA ILE A 245 7.84 21.93 -16.05
C ILE A 245 8.71 21.02 -16.92
N LEU A 246 9.90 20.64 -16.45
CA LEU A 246 10.81 19.75 -17.18
C LEU A 246 10.23 18.34 -17.38
N LYS A 247 9.25 17.94 -16.56
CA LYS A 247 8.53 16.68 -16.70
C LYS A 247 7.25 16.80 -17.55
N GLY A 248 6.95 17.96 -18.08
CA GLY A 248 5.71 18.21 -18.83
C GLY A 248 4.46 18.27 -17.97
N ARG A 249 4.60 18.78 -16.76
CA ARG A 249 3.52 18.87 -15.73
C ARG A 249 3.24 20.29 -15.31
#